data_69a3c70956bd7300f0e744c1f0e25e77
#
_entry.id   69a3c70956bd7300f0e744c1f0e25e77
#
_cell.length_a   1.000
_cell.length_b   1.000
_cell.length_c   1.000
_cell.angle_alpha   90.00
_cell.angle_beta   90.00
_cell.angle_gamma   90.00
#
_symmetry.space_group_name_H-M   'P 1'
#
loop_
_entity.id
_entity.type
_entity.pdbx_description
1 polymer ?
#
loop_
_entity_poly.entity_id
_entity_poly.type
_entity_poly.pdbx_seq_one_letter_code
_entity_poly.pdbx_strand_id
1 'polypeptide(L)'
;MNFEELQKVNSQLKTMEIKGKKYVPVNERIKGFKMLYPNGSLVTELVKYEDSIVIMKAIAFDEGRVLAQDYAKEVEGSSAINRTSCVENASTSAVGRCLGLLGIGIDTSVASFEEVNNAQMFQEANQLATPTEKAGLIASARAKGIEVEELLKMVGFDREKQPEGMTAKQYGKAMNILNGGT
;
A
#
# COMPACT_ATOMS: atom_id res chain seq x y z
N MET A 1 -15.59 -8.26 -25.94
CA MET A 1 -15.72 -6.97 -25.22
C MET A 1 -15.53 -5.83 -26.21
N ASN A 2 -16.45 -4.91 -26.26
CA ASN A 2 -16.32 -3.63 -26.97
C ASN A 2 -16.25 -2.46 -25.97
N PHE A 3 -15.99 -1.26 -26.45
CA PHE A 3 -15.81 -0.07 -25.58
C PHE A 3 -17.10 0.34 -24.82
N GLU A 4 -18.26 0.19 -25.45
CA GLU A 4 -19.55 0.54 -24.83
C GLU A 4 -19.89 -0.41 -23.67
N GLU A 5 -19.63 -1.72 -23.85
CA GLU A 5 -19.78 -2.71 -22.77
C GLU A 5 -18.87 -2.39 -21.60
N LEU A 6 -17.60 -2.05 -21.88
CA LEU A 6 -16.63 -1.66 -20.85
C LEU A 6 -17.10 -0.42 -20.08
N GLN A 7 -17.54 0.63 -20.77
CA GLN A 7 -18.07 1.84 -20.12
C GLN A 7 -19.29 1.54 -19.25
N LYS A 8 -20.23 0.72 -19.76
CA LYS A 8 -21.39 0.29 -19.01
C LYS A 8 -21.03 -0.45 -17.73
N VAL A 9 -20.05 -1.34 -17.79
CA VAL A 9 -19.57 -2.07 -16.60
C VAL A 9 -18.88 -1.10 -15.64
N ASN A 10 -17.96 -0.27 -16.11
CA ASN A 10 -17.24 0.70 -15.27
C ASN A 10 -18.19 1.65 -14.52
N SER A 11 -19.29 2.07 -15.13
CA SER A 11 -20.29 2.92 -14.47
C SER A 11 -21.03 2.25 -13.31
N GLN A 12 -20.97 0.92 -13.19
CA GLN A 12 -21.60 0.14 -12.12
C GLN A 12 -20.65 -0.21 -10.97
N LEU A 13 -19.34 -0.01 -11.18
CA LEU A 13 -18.33 -0.33 -10.15
C LEU A 13 -18.37 0.70 -9.02
N LYS A 14 -18.33 0.21 -7.78
CA LYS A 14 -18.21 1.08 -6.60
C LYS A 14 -16.83 1.68 -6.54
N THR A 15 -16.76 2.94 -6.16
CA THR A 15 -15.51 3.67 -5.94
C THR A 15 -15.31 3.99 -4.48
N MET A 16 -14.05 4.11 -4.08
CA MET A 16 -13.62 4.66 -2.78
C MET A 16 -12.77 5.91 -3.03
N GLU A 17 -12.78 6.82 -2.09
CA GLU A 17 -12.06 8.09 -2.21
C GLU A 17 -10.79 8.08 -1.38
N ILE A 18 -9.67 8.51 -2.01
CA ILE A 18 -8.40 8.80 -1.34
C ILE A 18 -7.99 10.22 -1.74
N LYS A 19 -7.90 11.12 -0.76
CA LYS A 19 -7.42 12.52 -0.97
C LYS A 19 -8.14 13.21 -2.14
N GLY A 20 -9.45 13.10 -2.21
CA GLY A 20 -10.28 13.73 -3.24
C GLY A 20 -10.28 13.04 -4.61
N LYS A 21 -9.58 11.90 -4.75
CA LYS A 21 -9.57 11.09 -5.98
C LYS A 21 -10.33 9.79 -5.79
N LYS A 22 -11.13 9.42 -6.77
CA LYS A 22 -11.89 8.16 -6.77
C LYS A 22 -11.03 7.03 -7.31
N TYR A 23 -11.06 5.89 -6.63
CA TYR A 23 -10.38 4.65 -7.02
C TYR A 23 -11.34 3.49 -6.95
N VAL A 24 -11.18 2.53 -7.86
CA VAL A 24 -11.97 1.29 -7.87
C VAL A 24 -11.18 0.22 -7.10
N PRO A 25 -11.73 -0.36 -6.02
CA PRO A 25 -11.12 -1.48 -5.30
C PRO A 25 -10.96 -2.72 -6.18
N VAL A 26 -10.00 -3.58 -5.85
CA VAL A 26 -9.73 -4.78 -6.65
C VAL A 26 -10.92 -5.73 -6.70
N ASN A 27 -11.67 -5.89 -5.62
CA ASN A 27 -12.88 -6.71 -5.60
C ASN A 27 -13.94 -6.22 -6.61
N GLU A 28 -14.09 -4.91 -6.80
CA GLU A 28 -14.98 -4.34 -7.80
C GLU A 28 -14.43 -4.57 -9.23
N ARG A 29 -13.11 -4.45 -9.44
CA ARG A 29 -12.47 -4.81 -10.72
C ARG A 29 -12.70 -6.29 -11.07
N ILE A 30 -12.62 -7.20 -10.09
CA ILE A 30 -12.93 -8.63 -10.29
C ILE A 30 -14.39 -8.83 -10.70
N LYS A 31 -15.34 -8.12 -10.07
CA LYS A 31 -16.76 -8.14 -10.50
C LYS A 31 -16.92 -7.65 -11.94
N GLY A 32 -16.30 -6.53 -12.28
CA GLY A 32 -16.30 -5.99 -13.64
C GLY A 32 -15.75 -6.99 -14.66
N PHE A 33 -14.66 -7.67 -14.31
CA PHE A 33 -14.10 -8.74 -15.15
C PHE A 33 -15.10 -9.88 -15.38
N LYS A 34 -15.76 -10.35 -14.31
CA LYS A 34 -16.77 -11.42 -14.43
C LYS A 34 -18.04 -10.99 -15.18
N MET A 35 -18.38 -9.71 -15.18
CA MET A 35 -19.49 -9.17 -15.98
C MET A 35 -19.13 -9.15 -17.47
N LEU A 36 -17.89 -8.83 -17.83
CA LEU A 36 -17.40 -8.78 -19.22
C LEU A 36 -17.02 -10.16 -19.75
N TYR A 37 -16.50 -11.02 -18.88
CA TYR A 37 -16.00 -12.38 -19.20
C TYR A 37 -16.55 -13.39 -18.19
N PRO A 38 -17.83 -13.81 -18.32
CA PRO A 38 -18.46 -14.72 -17.34
C PRO A 38 -17.70 -16.04 -17.16
N ASN A 39 -17.13 -16.58 -18.24
CA ASN A 39 -16.33 -17.81 -18.23
C ASN A 39 -14.84 -17.55 -18.05
N GLY A 40 -14.42 -16.27 -18.01
CA GLY A 40 -13.03 -15.89 -17.85
C GLY A 40 -12.48 -16.34 -16.48
N SER A 41 -11.19 -16.56 -16.40
CA SER A 41 -10.47 -16.94 -15.18
C SER A 41 -9.33 -15.98 -14.87
N LEU A 42 -9.04 -15.87 -13.57
CA LEU A 42 -7.89 -15.13 -13.04
C LEU A 42 -6.98 -16.13 -12.33
N VAL A 43 -5.72 -16.11 -12.67
CA VAL A 43 -4.68 -16.94 -12.04
C VAL A 43 -3.61 -16.03 -11.49
N THR A 44 -3.13 -16.34 -10.28
CA THR A 44 -1.96 -15.68 -9.69
C THR A 44 -0.83 -16.71 -9.52
N GLU A 45 0.40 -16.27 -9.79
CA GLU A 45 1.61 -17.06 -9.68
C GLU A 45 2.61 -16.35 -8.78
N LEU A 46 3.19 -17.07 -7.82
CA LEU A 46 4.33 -16.57 -7.05
C LEU A 46 5.59 -16.69 -7.91
N VAL A 47 6.11 -15.55 -8.38
CA VAL A 47 7.30 -15.52 -9.25
C VAL A 47 8.59 -15.53 -8.43
N LYS A 48 8.58 -14.80 -7.30
CA LYS A 48 9.74 -14.70 -6.41
C LYS A 48 9.30 -14.50 -4.97
N TYR A 49 9.98 -15.17 -4.05
CA TYR A 49 9.97 -14.86 -2.62
C TYR A 49 11.38 -15.10 -2.08
N GLU A 50 12.18 -14.07 -2.05
CA GLU A 50 13.58 -14.12 -1.61
C GLU A 50 13.99 -12.73 -1.08
N ASP A 51 14.85 -12.68 -0.08
CA ASP A 51 15.35 -11.45 0.53
C ASP A 51 14.21 -10.51 0.98
N SER A 52 13.16 -11.08 1.54
CA SER A 52 11.94 -10.35 1.94
C SER A 52 11.21 -9.66 0.77
N ILE A 53 11.55 -9.99 -0.48
CA ILE A 53 10.88 -9.48 -1.67
C ILE A 53 9.90 -10.52 -2.20
N VAL A 54 8.63 -10.14 -2.32
CA VAL A 54 7.58 -10.93 -2.95
C VAL A 54 7.26 -10.32 -4.31
N ILE A 55 7.27 -11.15 -5.36
CA ILE A 55 6.80 -10.76 -6.70
C ILE A 55 5.69 -11.75 -7.08
N MET A 56 4.49 -11.21 -7.26
CA MET A 56 3.33 -11.94 -7.77
C MET A 56 3.04 -11.52 -9.19
N LYS A 57 2.60 -12.48 -10.01
CA LYS A 57 2.07 -12.27 -11.35
C LYS A 57 0.59 -12.60 -11.36
N ALA A 58 -0.22 -11.79 -12.02
CA ALA A 58 -1.62 -12.08 -12.31
C ALA A 58 -1.84 -12.21 -13.80
N ILE A 59 -2.69 -13.14 -14.20
CA ILE A 59 -3.03 -13.42 -15.58
C ILE A 59 -4.55 -13.56 -15.70
N ALA A 60 -5.15 -12.82 -16.62
CA ALA A 60 -6.55 -12.91 -16.99
C ALA A 60 -6.71 -13.71 -18.28
N PHE A 61 -7.59 -14.69 -18.28
CA PHE A 61 -7.88 -15.55 -19.44
C PHE A 61 -9.35 -15.48 -19.80
N ASP A 62 -9.63 -15.70 -21.08
CA ASP A 62 -10.96 -16.05 -21.57
C ASP A 62 -10.84 -17.01 -22.75
N GLU A 63 -11.61 -18.10 -22.74
CA GLU A 63 -11.59 -19.16 -23.76
C GLU A 63 -10.16 -19.66 -24.08
N GLY A 64 -9.32 -19.82 -23.05
CA GLY A 64 -7.93 -20.28 -23.19
C GLY A 64 -6.93 -19.22 -23.70
N ARG A 65 -7.39 -18.01 -24.03
CA ARG A 65 -6.55 -16.91 -24.49
C ARG A 65 -6.19 -15.99 -23.32
N VAL A 66 -4.93 -15.61 -23.22
CA VAL A 66 -4.48 -14.58 -22.31
C VAL A 66 -5.03 -13.22 -22.78
N LEU A 67 -5.78 -12.55 -21.92
CA LEU A 67 -6.32 -11.21 -22.16
C LEU A 67 -5.36 -10.12 -21.68
N ALA A 68 -4.80 -10.31 -20.48
CA ALA A 68 -3.83 -9.41 -19.86
C ALA A 68 -3.00 -10.16 -18.82
N GLN A 69 -1.83 -9.61 -18.51
CA GLN A 69 -1.01 -10.04 -17.38
C GLN A 69 -0.23 -8.85 -16.83
N ASP A 70 0.01 -8.84 -15.52
CA ASP A 70 0.86 -7.83 -14.87
C ASP A 70 1.47 -8.40 -13.59
N TYR A 71 2.42 -7.67 -13.03
CA TYR A 71 3.17 -8.02 -11.84
C TYR A 71 2.97 -7.00 -10.74
N ALA A 72 3.09 -7.44 -9.50
CA ALA A 72 3.27 -6.57 -8.35
C ALA A 72 4.43 -7.05 -7.49
N LYS A 73 5.15 -6.09 -6.92
CA LYS A 73 6.24 -6.33 -5.97
C LYS A 73 5.90 -5.71 -4.63
N GLU A 74 6.03 -6.50 -3.58
CA GLU A 74 5.95 -6.04 -2.20
C GLU A 74 7.21 -6.42 -1.44
N VAL A 75 7.50 -5.69 -0.36
CA VAL A 75 8.63 -5.97 0.53
C VAL A 75 8.08 -6.27 1.92
N GLU A 76 8.43 -7.43 2.46
CA GLU A 76 8.01 -7.87 3.79
C GLU A 76 8.44 -6.85 4.85
N GLY A 77 7.55 -6.52 5.77
CA GLY A 77 7.81 -5.53 6.81
C GLY A 77 7.76 -4.06 6.39
N SER A 78 7.68 -3.75 5.07
CA SER A 78 7.67 -2.37 4.56
C SER A 78 6.45 -1.56 5.00
N SER A 79 5.33 -2.21 5.29
CA SER A 79 4.08 -1.59 5.76
C SER A 79 3.41 -2.46 6.82
N ALA A 80 2.36 -1.94 7.46
CA ALA A 80 1.59 -2.70 8.46
C ALA A 80 1.01 -3.99 7.86
N ILE A 81 0.46 -3.93 6.65
CA ILE A 81 -0.09 -5.09 5.94
C ILE A 81 1.01 -6.05 5.50
N ASN A 82 2.15 -5.55 5.03
CA ASN A 82 3.25 -6.38 4.56
C ASN A 82 4.03 -7.09 5.67
N ARG A 83 3.75 -6.80 6.95
CA ARG A 83 4.30 -7.57 8.08
C ARG A 83 3.62 -8.90 8.29
N THR A 84 2.35 -9.03 7.91
CA THR A 84 1.53 -10.22 8.19
C THR A 84 0.95 -10.85 6.94
N SER A 85 0.84 -10.11 5.84
CA SER A 85 0.08 -10.50 4.64
C SER A 85 0.76 -9.99 3.36
N CYS A 86 2.10 -10.11 3.28
CA CYS A 86 2.87 -9.57 2.16
C CYS A 86 2.53 -10.27 0.83
N VAL A 87 2.38 -11.61 0.86
CA VAL A 87 2.04 -12.40 -0.33
C VAL A 87 0.63 -12.09 -0.81
N GLU A 88 -0.34 -12.04 0.11
CA GLU A 88 -1.73 -11.72 -0.22
C GLU A 88 -1.86 -10.29 -0.76
N ASN A 89 -1.13 -9.33 -0.18
CA ASN A 89 -1.11 -7.96 -0.67
C ASN A 89 -0.53 -7.87 -2.09
N ALA A 90 0.62 -8.52 -2.33
CA ALA A 90 1.23 -8.59 -3.66
C ALA A 90 0.29 -9.26 -4.69
N SER A 91 -0.40 -10.33 -4.29
CA SER A 91 -1.36 -11.01 -5.15
C SER A 91 -2.54 -10.11 -5.52
N THR A 92 -3.10 -9.40 -4.54
CA THR A 92 -4.20 -8.45 -4.75
C THR A 92 -3.76 -7.31 -5.66
N SER A 93 -2.60 -6.73 -5.43
CA SER A 93 -2.01 -5.67 -6.27
C SER A 93 -1.81 -6.14 -7.71
N ALA A 94 -1.26 -7.35 -7.92
CA ALA A 94 -1.05 -7.91 -9.25
C ALA A 94 -2.39 -8.08 -10.01
N VAL A 95 -3.43 -8.60 -9.35
CA VAL A 95 -4.77 -8.72 -9.93
C VAL A 95 -5.36 -7.36 -10.29
N GLY A 96 -5.26 -6.38 -9.39
CA GLY A 96 -5.75 -5.02 -9.62
C GLY A 96 -5.11 -4.38 -10.86
N ARG A 97 -3.81 -4.51 -11.01
CA ARG A 97 -3.04 -4.01 -12.16
C ARG A 97 -3.41 -4.75 -13.45
N CYS A 98 -3.46 -6.08 -13.41
CA CYS A 98 -3.83 -6.91 -14.56
C CYS A 98 -5.21 -6.52 -15.11
N LEU A 99 -6.21 -6.33 -14.25
CA LEU A 99 -7.55 -5.92 -14.65
C LEU A 99 -7.60 -4.45 -15.11
N GLY A 100 -6.75 -3.60 -14.54
CA GLY A 100 -6.57 -2.22 -15.02
C GLY A 100 -6.10 -2.16 -16.47
N LEU A 101 -5.20 -3.06 -16.92
CA LEU A 101 -4.77 -3.16 -18.32
C LEU A 101 -5.91 -3.50 -19.29
N LEU A 102 -6.98 -4.12 -18.82
CA LEU A 102 -8.20 -4.38 -19.59
C LEU A 102 -9.16 -3.17 -19.62
N GLY A 103 -8.81 -2.07 -18.97
CA GLY A 103 -9.67 -0.89 -18.87
C GLY A 103 -10.68 -0.95 -17.73
N ILE A 104 -10.64 -1.96 -16.86
CA ILE A 104 -11.62 -2.13 -15.79
C ILE A 104 -11.26 -1.23 -14.60
N GLY A 105 -12.09 -0.20 -14.36
CA GLY A 105 -11.94 0.71 -13.23
C GLY A 105 -10.70 1.61 -13.29
N ILE A 106 -10.32 2.11 -14.49
CA ILE A 106 -9.10 2.93 -14.69
C ILE A 106 -9.39 4.39 -15.00
N ASP A 107 -10.48 4.97 -14.56
CA ASP A 107 -10.85 6.35 -14.90
C ASP A 107 -9.73 7.38 -14.65
N THR A 108 -8.82 7.08 -13.72
CA THR A 108 -7.71 7.98 -13.36
C THR A 108 -6.34 7.31 -13.28
N SER A 109 -6.26 5.98 -13.06
CA SER A 109 -4.99 5.28 -12.79
C SER A 109 -5.14 3.77 -12.96
N VAL A 110 -4.08 3.10 -13.43
CA VAL A 110 -3.96 1.63 -13.42
C VAL A 110 -3.82 1.11 -11.99
N ALA A 111 -3.17 1.87 -11.11
CA ALA A 111 -3.04 1.52 -9.70
C ALA A 111 -4.42 1.37 -9.04
N SER A 112 -4.56 0.33 -8.21
CA SER A 112 -5.78 0.08 -7.46
C SER A 112 -5.89 1.01 -6.23
N PHE A 113 -7.07 1.03 -5.60
CA PHE A 113 -7.26 1.70 -4.32
C PHE A 113 -6.24 1.22 -3.29
N GLU A 114 -6.04 -0.09 -3.20
CA GLU A 114 -5.16 -0.73 -2.23
C GLU A 114 -3.70 -0.30 -2.43
N GLU A 115 -3.21 -0.28 -3.67
CA GLU A 115 -1.84 0.17 -3.97
C GLU A 115 -1.61 1.63 -3.59
N VAL A 116 -2.55 2.51 -3.98
CA VAL A 116 -2.44 3.95 -3.68
C VAL A 116 -2.52 4.21 -2.18
N ASN A 117 -3.45 3.54 -1.48
CA ASN A 117 -3.61 3.66 -0.03
C ASN A 117 -2.36 3.17 0.71
N ASN A 118 -1.83 2.00 0.33
CA ASN A 118 -0.61 1.47 0.94
C ASN A 118 0.60 2.38 0.70
N ALA A 119 0.77 2.89 -0.53
CA ALA A 119 1.84 3.83 -0.85
C ALA A 119 1.74 5.12 -0.02
N GLN A 120 0.53 5.63 0.18
CA GLN A 120 0.32 6.82 1.00
C GLN A 120 0.62 6.56 2.48
N MET A 121 0.10 5.47 3.05
CA MET A 121 0.39 5.09 4.43
C MET A 121 1.91 4.91 4.65
N PHE A 122 2.61 4.34 3.67
CA PHE A 122 4.06 4.21 3.72
C PHE A 122 4.76 5.57 3.69
N GLN A 123 4.34 6.47 2.80
CA GLN A 123 4.89 7.84 2.73
C GLN A 123 4.65 8.61 4.02
N GLU A 124 3.44 8.56 4.57
CA GLU A 124 3.10 9.24 5.83
C GLU A 124 3.91 8.68 7.02
N ALA A 125 4.07 7.35 7.08
CA ALA A 125 4.87 6.72 8.14
C ALA A 125 6.36 7.05 8.08
N ASN A 126 6.90 7.30 6.87
CA ASN A 126 8.30 7.64 6.63
C ASN A 126 8.56 9.15 6.49
N GLN A 127 7.52 9.97 6.54
CA GLN A 127 7.69 11.42 6.56
C GLN A 127 8.55 11.83 7.76
N LEU A 128 9.49 12.74 7.54
CA LEU A 128 10.36 13.21 8.61
C LEU A 128 9.57 14.06 9.62
N ALA A 129 9.85 13.88 10.89
CA ALA A 129 9.34 14.74 11.94
C ALA A 129 9.81 16.17 11.72
N THR A 130 8.89 17.12 11.84
CA THR A 130 9.15 18.54 11.66
C THR A 130 10.10 19.09 12.73
N PRO A 131 10.78 20.20 12.46
CA PRO A 131 11.61 20.87 13.48
C PRO A 131 10.84 21.19 14.76
N THR A 132 9.58 21.61 14.64
CA THR A 132 8.70 21.93 15.78
C THR A 132 8.38 20.67 16.60
N GLU A 133 8.08 19.55 15.97
CA GLU A 133 7.85 18.27 16.63
C GLU A 133 9.11 17.79 17.37
N LYS A 134 10.27 17.87 16.73
CA LYS A 134 11.56 17.50 17.35
C LYS A 134 11.85 18.37 18.58
N ALA A 135 11.63 19.68 18.50
CA ALA A 135 11.80 20.59 19.62
C ALA A 135 10.82 20.28 20.77
N GLY A 136 9.55 20.00 20.44
CA GLY A 136 8.53 19.60 21.42
C GLY A 136 8.87 18.28 22.13
N LEU A 137 9.39 17.29 21.40
CA LEU A 137 9.84 16.04 21.96
C LEU A 137 10.97 16.25 23.00
N ILE A 138 11.98 17.02 22.61
CA ILE A 138 13.11 17.33 23.50
C ILE A 138 12.64 18.05 24.77
N ALA A 139 11.76 19.04 24.62
CA ALA A 139 11.20 19.77 25.76
C ALA A 139 10.40 18.85 26.69
N SER A 140 9.57 17.99 26.13
CA SER A 140 8.75 17.03 26.88
C SER A 140 9.59 15.98 27.61
N ALA A 141 10.65 15.45 26.98
CA ALA A 141 11.58 14.51 27.59
C ALA A 141 12.29 15.15 28.79
N ARG A 142 12.80 16.37 28.61
CA ARG A 142 13.47 17.14 29.69
C ARG A 142 12.54 17.41 30.86
N ALA A 143 11.31 17.83 30.60
CA ALA A 143 10.33 18.11 31.65
C ALA A 143 10.00 16.86 32.50
N LYS A 144 10.16 15.68 31.95
CA LYS A 144 9.93 14.40 32.62
C LYS A 144 11.20 13.74 33.14
N GLY A 145 12.37 14.37 33.00
CA GLY A 145 13.67 13.86 33.44
C GLY A 145 14.13 12.63 32.66
N ILE A 146 13.69 12.48 31.42
CA ILE A 146 14.04 11.37 30.55
C ILE A 146 15.18 11.83 29.60
N GLU A 147 16.25 11.03 29.53
CA GLU A 147 17.35 11.29 28.60
C GLU A 147 16.89 11.09 27.15
N VAL A 148 17.07 12.14 26.33
CA VAL A 148 16.58 12.15 24.94
C VAL A 148 17.20 11.04 24.12
N GLU A 149 18.50 10.75 24.29
CA GLU A 149 19.20 9.70 23.54
C GLU A 149 18.68 8.30 23.88
N GLU A 150 18.32 8.05 25.12
CA GLU A 150 17.71 6.79 25.55
C GLU A 150 16.33 6.62 24.90
N LEU A 151 15.50 7.67 24.93
CA LEU A 151 14.21 7.68 24.28
C LEU A 151 14.30 7.43 22.76
N LEU A 152 15.28 8.04 22.09
CA LEU A 152 15.51 7.84 20.65
C LEU A 152 15.90 6.40 20.32
N LYS A 153 16.74 5.78 21.14
CA LYS A 153 17.09 4.34 20.99
C LYS A 153 15.87 3.43 21.16
N MET A 154 15.01 3.72 22.14
CA MET A 154 13.78 2.91 22.37
C MET A 154 12.84 2.91 21.17
N VAL A 155 12.80 3.98 20.37
CA VAL A 155 11.98 4.06 19.18
C VAL A 155 12.70 3.61 17.89
N GLY A 156 13.91 3.08 18.03
CA GLY A 156 14.71 2.59 16.91
C GLY A 156 15.28 3.69 16.02
N PHE A 157 15.47 4.90 16.55
CA PHE A 157 16.14 5.97 15.83
C PHE A 157 17.66 5.88 16.05
N ASP A 158 18.40 5.82 14.95
CA ASP A 158 19.87 5.78 14.93
C ASP A 158 20.34 6.92 14.00
N ARG A 159 21.01 7.91 14.57
CA ARG A 159 21.44 9.10 13.83
C ARG A 159 22.47 8.79 12.74
N GLU A 160 23.28 7.75 12.91
CA GLU A 160 24.27 7.35 11.90
C GLU A 160 23.62 6.69 10.68
N LYS A 161 22.54 5.92 10.92
CA LYS A 161 21.77 5.23 9.87
C LYS A 161 20.68 6.09 9.25
N GLN A 162 20.27 7.15 9.94
CA GLN A 162 19.18 8.05 9.53
C GLN A 162 19.65 9.52 9.63
N PRO A 163 20.64 9.94 8.82
CA PRO A 163 21.19 11.29 8.87
C PRO A 163 20.16 12.37 8.52
N GLU A 164 19.13 12.04 7.71
CA GLU A 164 18.00 12.92 7.39
C GLU A 164 17.10 13.23 8.60
N GLY A 165 17.11 12.39 9.61
CA GLY A 165 16.38 12.61 10.86
C GLY A 165 15.34 11.52 11.16
N MET A 166 14.67 11.67 12.32
CA MET A 166 13.64 10.73 12.74
C MET A 166 12.35 10.89 11.93
N THR A 167 11.66 9.78 11.70
CA THR A 167 10.36 9.79 11.02
C THR A 167 9.23 10.21 11.95
N ALA A 168 8.11 10.68 11.38
CA ALA A 168 6.89 11.00 12.12
C ALA A 168 6.37 9.81 12.94
N LYS A 169 6.57 8.57 12.45
CA LYS A 169 6.23 7.34 13.17
C LYS A 169 7.09 7.13 14.42
N GLN A 170 8.40 7.37 14.32
CA GLN A 170 9.32 7.31 15.48
C GLN A 170 9.00 8.41 16.47
N TYR A 171 8.71 9.62 15.99
CA TYR A 171 8.24 10.72 16.82
C TYR A 171 6.95 10.35 17.59
N GLY A 172 5.94 9.85 16.91
CA GLY A 172 4.68 9.42 17.54
C GLY A 172 4.89 8.36 18.62
N LYS A 173 5.77 7.37 18.37
CA LYS A 173 6.14 6.35 19.38
C LYS A 173 6.83 6.99 20.59
N ALA A 174 7.78 7.89 20.37
CA ALA A 174 8.50 8.57 21.45
C ALA A 174 7.54 9.41 22.32
N MET A 175 6.60 10.12 21.69
CA MET A 175 5.58 10.89 22.42
C MET A 175 4.63 9.98 23.21
N ASN A 176 4.29 8.80 22.68
CA ASN A 176 3.46 7.82 23.38
C ASN A 176 4.17 7.30 24.66
N ILE A 177 5.46 6.94 24.55
CA ILE A 177 6.28 6.52 25.70
C ILE A 177 6.34 7.64 26.75
N LEU A 178 6.57 8.90 26.33
CA LEU A 178 6.58 10.05 27.21
C LEU A 178 5.25 10.25 27.94
N ASN A 179 4.13 9.89 27.30
CA ASN A 179 2.78 10.04 27.88
C ASN A 179 2.32 8.82 28.69
N GLY A 180 3.22 7.85 28.95
CA GLY A 180 2.93 6.66 29.76
C GLY A 180 2.26 5.53 28.98
N GLY A 181 2.31 5.58 27.64
CA GLY A 181 1.91 4.45 26.77
C GLY A 181 3.01 3.39 26.70
N THR A 182 2.62 2.13 26.64
CA THR A 182 3.50 0.98 26.41
C THR A 182 3.62 0.68 24.93
#